data_edf0e38fe167b0be5dd8cc4dcdba7fbe
#
_entry.id   edf0e38fe167b0be5dd8cc4dcdba7fbe
#
_cell.length_a   1.000
_cell.length_b   1.000
_cell.length_c   1.000
_cell.angle_alpha   90.00
_cell.angle_beta   90.00
_cell.angle_gamma   90.00
#
_symmetry.space_group_name_H-M   'P 1'
#
loop_
_entity.id
_entity.type
_entity.pdbx_description
1 polymer ?
#
loop_
_entity_poly.entity_id
_entity_poly.type
_entity_poly.pdbx_seq_one_letter_code
_entity_poly.pdbx_strand_id
1 'polypeptide(L)'
;VKAGVPAALVGKAAPTGAVYVGELFTALPPNGHAAFAARTAATGYVVGGTAWDLTNLGRIGRRQLDLLVIDEAGQFSLANTIAVRVAARNPLLPGDPQQLPQVSQGTHPAPVDQSALGYIAGGHPVLPPELGYFLAESWRMHPDVTRPVSELAYEGALHSAEPPSQRMLTCVAPGLHPVPIDHSGNAT
;
A
#
# COMPACT_ATOMS: atom_id res chain seq x y z
N VAL A 1 10.83 -10.70 -3.98
CA VAL A 1 12.00 -11.52 -4.25
C VAL A 1 11.72 -12.61 -5.28
N LYS A 2 10.47 -12.96 -5.54
CA LYS A 2 10.11 -13.69 -6.77
C LYS A 2 10.45 -12.90 -8.06
N ALA A 3 10.76 -11.62 -7.95
CA ALA A 3 11.18 -10.78 -9.06
C ALA A 3 12.68 -10.89 -9.43
N GLY A 4 13.42 -11.80 -8.82
CA GLY A 4 14.83 -12.04 -9.15
C GLY A 4 15.81 -10.99 -8.63
N VAL A 5 15.38 -10.07 -7.77
CA VAL A 5 16.29 -9.10 -7.13
C VAL A 5 17.12 -9.80 -6.06
N PRO A 6 18.46 -9.74 -6.13
CA PRO A 6 19.31 -10.34 -5.10
C PRO A 6 19.03 -9.76 -3.70
N ALA A 7 18.96 -10.61 -2.68
CA ALA A 7 18.72 -10.19 -1.30
C ALA A 7 19.74 -9.15 -0.79
N ALA A 8 20.97 -9.21 -1.31
CA ALA A 8 22.02 -8.25 -0.99
C ALA A 8 21.72 -6.82 -1.46
N LEU A 9 20.80 -6.64 -2.41
CA LEU A 9 20.38 -5.32 -2.93
C LEU A 9 19.06 -4.84 -2.31
N VAL A 10 18.46 -5.63 -1.42
CA VAL A 10 17.24 -5.28 -0.69
C VAL A 10 17.58 -5.08 0.79
N GLY A 11 17.51 -3.85 1.26
CA GLY A 11 17.72 -3.50 2.67
C GLY A 11 16.39 -3.26 3.39
N LYS A 12 16.25 -3.74 4.62
CA LYS A 12 15.09 -3.46 5.45
C LYS A 12 15.52 -3.06 6.85
N ALA A 13 14.98 -1.93 7.33
CA ALA A 13 15.17 -1.53 8.72
C ALA A 13 14.68 -2.64 9.66
N ALA A 14 15.53 -3.04 10.60
CA ALA A 14 15.23 -4.07 11.57
C ALA A 14 15.11 -3.45 12.97
N PRO A 15 14.14 -3.87 13.80
CA PRO A 15 14.15 -3.55 15.21
C PRO A 15 15.41 -4.09 15.89
N THR A 16 15.89 -3.40 16.90
CA THR A 16 17.05 -3.85 17.69
C THR A 16 16.78 -5.23 18.27
N GLY A 17 17.68 -6.19 18.03
CA GLY A 17 17.57 -7.56 18.53
C GLY A 17 16.65 -8.48 17.71
N ALA A 18 16.06 -8.04 16.61
CA ALA A 18 15.29 -8.90 15.73
C ALA A 18 16.21 -9.84 14.94
N VAL A 19 15.92 -11.14 15.00
CA VAL A 19 16.56 -12.17 14.19
C VAL A 19 15.61 -12.54 13.05
N TYR A 20 16.03 -12.29 11.82
CA TYR A 20 15.27 -12.69 10.63
C TYR A 20 15.84 -13.99 10.08
N VAL A 21 14.99 -15.01 10.00
CA VAL A 21 15.33 -16.32 9.44
C VAL A 21 14.69 -16.44 8.06
N GLY A 22 15.50 -16.80 7.04
CA GLY A 22 15.00 -16.91 5.66
C GLY A 22 15.15 -15.62 4.87
N GLU A 23 16.32 -15.35 4.40
CA GLU A 23 16.82 -14.04 3.98
C GLU A 23 16.40 -13.66 2.56
N LEU A 24 15.28 -12.97 2.44
CA LEU A 24 14.88 -12.30 1.21
C LEU A 24 15.40 -10.84 1.14
N PHE A 25 16.09 -10.39 2.18
CA PHE A 25 16.63 -9.03 2.31
C PHE A 25 17.80 -9.00 3.31
N THR A 26 18.59 -7.94 3.25
CA THR A 26 19.61 -7.61 4.25
C THR A 26 18.95 -6.81 5.38
N ALA A 27 19.00 -7.34 6.61
CA ALA A 27 18.57 -6.60 7.79
C ALA A 27 19.55 -5.45 8.08
N LEU A 28 19.02 -4.23 8.14
CA LEU A 28 19.81 -3.03 8.40
C LEU A 28 19.75 -2.68 9.88
N PRO A 29 20.89 -2.58 10.57
CA PRO A 29 20.93 -2.09 11.95
C PRO A 29 20.49 -0.61 12.01
N PRO A 30 20.18 -0.10 13.19
CA PRO A 30 19.99 1.33 13.38
C PRO A 30 21.16 2.11 12.74
N ASN A 31 20.85 3.09 11.88
CA ASN A 31 21.84 3.87 11.11
C ASN A 31 22.64 3.10 10.03
N GLY A 32 22.27 1.88 9.70
CA GLY A 32 22.94 1.07 8.66
C GLY A 32 22.60 1.48 7.21
N HIS A 33 21.63 2.37 7.00
CA HIS A 33 21.11 2.76 5.69
C HIS A 33 22.20 3.43 4.82
N ALA A 34 22.97 4.35 5.36
CA ALA A 34 23.99 5.07 4.61
C ALA A 34 25.10 4.12 4.11
N ALA A 35 25.58 3.22 4.97
CA ALA A 35 26.57 2.21 4.60
C ALA A 35 26.03 1.22 3.56
N PHE A 36 24.76 0.82 3.69
CA PHE A 36 24.10 -0.04 2.72
C PHE A 36 23.99 0.65 1.35
N ALA A 37 23.52 1.89 1.32
CA ALA A 37 23.40 2.68 0.09
C ALA A 37 24.76 2.88 -0.59
N ALA A 38 25.80 3.22 0.16
CA ALA A 38 27.14 3.41 -0.38
C ALA A 38 27.70 2.11 -1.03
N ARG A 39 27.46 0.95 -0.41
CA ARG A 39 27.91 -0.35 -0.93
C ARG A 39 27.19 -0.77 -2.20
N THR A 40 25.92 -0.39 -2.35
CA THR A 40 25.04 -0.85 -3.44
C THR A 40 24.78 0.22 -4.50
N ALA A 41 25.33 1.42 -4.36
CA ALA A 41 25.06 2.56 -5.24
C ALA A 41 25.31 2.28 -6.73
N ALA A 42 26.35 1.52 -7.06
CA ALA A 42 26.73 1.21 -8.45
C ALA A 42 25.74 0.29 -9.16
N THR A 43 25.02 -0.57 -8.40
CA THR A 43 24.07 -1.54 -8.95
C THR A 43 22.60 -1.14 -8.74
N GLY A 44 22.37 -0.10 -7.97
CA GLY A 44 21.03 0.25 -7.47
C GLY A 44 20.61 -0.65 -6.30
N TYR A 45 19.62 -0.20 -5.55
CA TYR A 45 19.12 -0.91 -4.37
C TYR A 45 17.65 -0.58 -4.08
N VAL A 46 17.02 -1.45 -3.29
CA VAL A 46 15.72 -1.19 -2.69
C VAL A 46 15.90 -1.12 -1.18
N VAL A 47 15.32 -0.13 -0.53
CA VAL A 47 15.31 -0.02 0.92
C VAL A 47 13.88 0.12 1.43
N GLY A 48 13.50 -0.74 2.38
CA GLY A 48 12.22 -0.69 3.06
C GLY A 48 12.37 -0.20 4.49
N GLY A 49 11.43 0.61 4.95
CA GLY A 49 11.41 1.14 6.30
C GLY A 49 10.05 1.75 6.66
N THR A 50 9.95 2.24 7.86
CA THR A 50 8.81 3.01 8.33
C THR A 50 8.91 4.49 7.91
N ALA A 51 7.85 5.26 8.09
CA ALA A 51 7.89 6.70 7.90
C ALA A 51 9.02 7.37 8.71
N TRP A 52 9.26 6.90 9.92
CA TRP A 52 10.33 7.40 10.79
C TRP A 52 11.74 7.17 10.22
N ASP A 53 11.95 6.05 9.52
CA ASP A 53 13.22 5.77 8.87
C ASP A 53 13.46 6.73 7.70
N LEU A 54 12.42 6.97 6.91
CA LEU A 54 12.49 7.80 5.70
C LEU A 54 12.53 9.30 5.98
N THR A 55 12.03 9.74 7.13
CA THR A 55 12.11 11.14 7.57
C THR A 55 13.43 11.47 8.28
N ASN A 56 14.16 10.44 8.73
CA ASN A 56 15.43 10.64 9.42
C ASN A 56 16.57 10.89 8.43
N LEU A 57 16.97 12.15 8.30
CA LEU A 57 18.04 12.57 7.37
C LEU A 57 19.41 11.96 7.69
N GLY A 58 19.64 11.46 8.89
CA GLY A 58 20.84 10.70 9.24
C GLY A 58 20.83 9.27 8.68
N ARG A 59 19.66 8.76 8.29
CA ARG A 59 19.49 7.43 7.68
C ARG A 59 19.42 7.53 6.16
N ILE A 60 18.56 8.40 5.65
CA ILE A 60 18.33 8.60 4.22
C ILE A 60 18.36 10.09 3.94
N GLY A 61 19.31 10.53 3.11
CA GLY A 61 19.48 11.92 2.76
C GLY A 61 18.34 12.48 1.91
N ARG A 62 18.26 13.81 1.83
CA ARG A 62 17.26 14.48 0.99
C ARG A 62 17.42 14.07 -0.47
N ARG A 63 16.31 13.65 -1.10
CA ARG A 63 16.24 13.25 -2.52
C ARG A 63 17.31 12.20 -2.89
N GLN A 64 17.74 11.42 -1.94
CA GLN A 64 18.72 10.35 -2.14
C GLN A 64 18.16 9.21 -2.98
N LEU A 65 16.87 8.89 -2.80
CA LEU A 65 16.17 7.85 -3.55
C LEU A 65 15.59 8.43 -4.85
N ASP A 66 15.60 7.66 -5.91
CA ASP A 66 14.97 8.05 -7.18
C ASP A 66 13.45 7.90 -7.12
N LEU A 67 12.99 6.85 -6.46
CA LEU A 67 11.58 6.52 -6.31
C LEU A 67 11.25 6.15 -4.86
N LEU A 68 10.17 6.71 -4.35
CA LEU A 68 9.53 6.33 -3.10
C LEU A 68 8.19 5.66 -3.41
N VAL A 69 8.04 4.41 -3.02
CA VAL A 69 6.76 3.68 -3.10
C VAL A 69 6.11 3.70 -1.73
N ILE A 70 4.90 4.25 -1.64
CA ILE A 70 4.07 4.23 -0.42
C ILE A 70 2.93 3.27 -0.66
N ASP A 71 3.11 2.03 -0.21
CA ASP A 71 2.07 1.01 -0.30
C ASP A 71 0.90 1.33 0.63
N GLU A 72 -0.32 0.95 0.23
CA GLU A 72 -1.57 1.31 0.93
C GLU A 72 -1.73 2.84 1.12
N ALA A 73 -1.43 3.61 0.08
CA ALA A 73 -1.44 5.08 0.16
C ALA A 73 -2.83 5.69 0.44
N GLY A 74 -3.90 4.92 0.27
CA GLY A 74 -5.25 5.25 0.75
C GLY A 74 -5.36 5.31 2.27
N GLN A 75 -4.44 4.64 2.98
CA GLN A 75 -4.38 4.61 4.45
C GLN A 75 -3.20 5.40 5.01
N PHE A 76 -2.47 6.15 4.20
CA PHE A 76 -1.30 6.91 4.63
C PHE A 76 -1.58 8.42 4.56
N SER A 77 -1.50 9.12 5.70
CA SER A 77 -1.89 10.53 5.78
C SER A 77 -1.07 11.44 4.86
N LEU A 78 -1.70 12.52 4.41
CA LEU A 78 -1.05 13.53 3.59
C LEU A 78 0.18 14.13 4.29
N ALA A 79 0.07 14.40 5.58
CA ALA A 79 1.20 14.92 6.38
C ALA A 79 2.39 13.97 6.39
N ASN A 80 2.15 12.67 6.63
CA ASN A 80 3.20 11.66 6.60
C ASN A 80 3.80 11.51 5.20
N THR A 81 2.97 11.57 4.15
CA THR A 81 3.42 11.51 2.76
C THR A 81 4.35 12.67 2.42
N ILE A 82 4.00 13.90 2.82
CA ILE A 82 4.85 15.08 2.63
C ILE A 82 6.18 14.91 3.38
N ALA A 83 6.15 14.40 4.60
CA ALA A 83 7.34 14.18 5.41
C ALA A 83 8.29 13.17 4.77
N VAL A 84 7.80 11.99 4.36
CA VAL A 84 8.66 10.93 3.77
C VAL A 84 9.12 11.27 2.35
N ARG A 85 8.35 12.09 1.62
CA ARG A 85 8.69 12.49 0.26
C ARG A 85 10.04 13.23 0.17
N VAL A 86 10.48 13.82 1.27
CA VAL A 86 11.79 14.50 1.34
C VAL A 86 12.95 13.55 0.97
N ALA A 87 12.82 12.25 1.22
CA ALA A 87 13.83 11.25 0.94
C ALA A 87 13.99 10.91 -0.54
N ALA A 88 12.98 11.17 -1.38
CA ALA A 88 12.99 10.74 -2.78
C ALA A 88 12.72 11.87 -3.77
N ARG A 89 13.05 11.60 -5.04
CA ARG A 89 12.77 12.52 -6.17
C ARG A 89 11.33 12.39 -6.64
N ASN A 90 10.83 11.17 -6.76
CA ASN A 90 9.50 10.86 -7.29
C ASN A 90 8.76 9.95 -6.31
N PRO A 91 7.49 10.26 -5.95
CA PRO A 91 6.63 9.36 -5.22
C PRO A 91 5.79 8.50 -6.18
N LEU A 92 5.52 7.26 -5.79
CA LEU A 92 4.50 6.38 -6.34
C LEU A 92 3.58 5.97 -5.20
N LEU A 93 2.28 6.15 -5.40
CA LEU A 93 1.25 5.97 -4.37
C LEU A 93 0.27 4.85 -4.79
N PRO A 94 0.69 3.56 -4.73
CA PRO A 94 -0.25 2.46 -4.90
C PRO A 94 -1.18 2.37 -3.69
N GLY A 95 -2.46 2.14 -3.96
CA GLY A 95 -3.46 2.06 -2.92
C GLY A 95 -4.86 2.20 -3.49
N ASP A 96 -5.83 2.20 -2.62
CA ASP A 96 -7.23 2.32 -2.97
C ASP A 96 -7.88 3.44 -2.13
N PRO A 97 -8.34 4.53 -2.76
CA PRO A 97 -8.94 5.65 -2.05
C PRO A 97 -10.34 5.32 -1.50
N GLN A 98 -10.96 4.22 -1.95
CA GLN A 98 -12.29 3.77 -1.49
C GLN A 98 -12.21 2.87 -0.24
N GLN A 99 -11.01 2.44 0.15
CA GLN A 99 -10.83 1.69 1.39
C GLN A 99 -10.90 2.61 2.61
N LEU A 100 -11.11 1.99 3.78
CA LEU A 100 -11.19 2.72 5.04
C LEU A 100 -9.93 3.57 5.27
N PRO A 101 -10.09 4.85 5.62
CA PRO A 101 -8.95 5.73 5.90
C PRO A 101 -8.20 5.29 7.15
N GLN A 102 -6.98 5.80 7.31
CA GLN A 102 -6.20 5.60 8.52
C GLN A 102 -6.99 6.13 9.75
N VAL A 103 -7.00 5.34 10.82
CA VAL A 103 -7.56 5.79 12.11
C VAL A 103 -6.66 6.89 12.68
N SER A 104 -7.22 8.08 12.87
CA SER A 104 -6.56 9.18 13.57
C SER A 104 -6.88 9.15 15.06
N GLN A 105 -5.88 9.38 15.91
CA GLN A 105 -6.06 9.45 17.37
C GLN A 105 -6.44 10.84 17.88
N GLY A 106 -6.69 11.77 16.98
CA GLY A 106 -7.05 13.14 17.32
C GLY A 106 -7.77 13.82 16.16
N THR A 107 -8.24 15.03 16.40
CA THR A 107 -8.85 15.89 15.38
C THR A 107 -7.79 16.85 14.87
N HIS A 108 -7.51 16.82 13.60
CA HIS A 108 -6.58 17.72 12.94
C HIS A 108 -7.32 18.60 11.91
N PRO A 109 -6.80 19.80 11.61
CA PRO A 109 -7.36 20.61 10.53
C PRO A 109 -7.26 19.87 9.18
N ALA A 110 -8.32 19.95 8.39
CA ALA A 110 -8.25 19.45 7.01
C ALA A 110 -7.16 20.21 6.21
N PRO A 111 -6.39 19.54 5.35
CA PRO A 111 -6.48 18.14 4.93
C PRO A 111 -5.47 17.19 5.59
N VAL A 112 -4.98 17.50 6.79
CA VAL A 112 -3.85 16.80 7.44
C VAL A 112 -4.09 15.29 7.59
N ASP A 113 -5.30 14.91 8.01
CA ASP A 113 -5.69 13.51 8.22
C ASP A 113 -6.18 12.80 6.95
N GLN A 114 -6.42 13.54 5.89
CA GLN A 114 -6.79 12.95 4.61
C GLN A 114 -5.64 12.12 4.07
N SER A 115 -5.93 10.98 3.41
CA SER A 115 -4.88 10.24 2.75
C SER A 115 -4.34 11.01 1.54
N ALA A 116 -3.06 10.83 1.25
CA ALA A 116 -2.44 11.49 0.10
C ALA A 116 -3.11 11.05 -1.22
N LEU A 117 -3.43 9.75 -1.34
CA LEU A 117 -4.11 9.23 -2.52
C LEU A 117 -5.53 9.79 -2.64
N GLY A 118 -6.30 9.83 -1.54
CA GLY A 118 -7.63 10.42 -1.53
C GLY A 118 -7.62 11.92 -1.83
N TYR A 119 -6.62 12.65 -1.34
CA TYR A 119 -6.44 14.07 -1.65
C TYR A 119 -6.18 14.30 -3.14
N ILE A 120 -5.30 13.50 -3.77
CA ILE A 120 -4.98 13.59 -5.21
C ILE A 120 -6.17 13.13 -6.07
N ALA A 121 -6.86 12.08 -5.65
CA ALA A 121 -8.03 11.56 -6.36
C ALA A 121 -9.19 12.57 -6.41
N GLY A 122 -9.25 13.55 -5.48
CA GLY A 122 -10.22 14.64 -5.54
C GLY A 122 -11.66 14.16 -5.44
N GLY A 123 -11.93 13.01 -4.83
CA GLY A 123 -13.25 12.41 -4.70
C GLY A 123 -13.68 11.57 -5.92
N HIS A 124 -12.82 11.37 -6.91
CA HIS A 124 -13.10 10.46 -8.02
C HIS A 124 -13.06 9.00 -7.56
N PRO A 125 -14.13 8.20 -7.74
CA PRO A 125 -14.12 6.78 -7.39
C PRO A 125 -13.16 5.97 -8.26
N VAL A 126 -13.04 6.35 -9.53
CA VAL A 126 -12.08 5.81 -10.50
C VAL A 126 -11.12 6.92 -10.86
N LEU A 127 -9.83 6.66 -10.69
CA LEU A 127 -8.79 7.66 -10.91
C LEU A 127 -8.75 8.07 -12.40
N PRO A 128 -8.88 9.37 -12.74
CA PRO A 128 -8.71 9.85 -14.09
C PRO A 128 -7.31 9.58 -14.65
N PRO A 129 -7.17 9.30 -15.96
CA PRO A 129 -5.88 8.94 -16.57
C PRO A 129 -4.77 9.99 -16.38
N GLU A 130 -5.13 11.26 -16.27
CA GLU A 130 -4.19 12.37 -16.02
C GLU A 130 -3.63 12.39 -14.60
N LEU A 131 -4.27 11.72 -13.65
CA LEU A 131 -3.83 11.62 -12.26
C LEU A 131 -3.11 10.30 -11.96
N GLY A 132 -3.25 9.30 -12.83
CA GLY A 132 -2.59 8.02 -12.65
C GLY A 132 -3.24 6.87 -13.40
N TYR A 133 -3.06 5.66 -12.88
CA TYR A 133 -3.58 4.43 -13.48
C TYR A 133 -4.59 3.77 -12.55
N PHE A 134 -5.76 3.47 -13.07
CA PHE A 134 -6.73 2.60 -12.41
C PHE A 134 -6.45 1.14 -12.78
N LEU A 135 -6.22 0.28 -11.78
CA LEU A 135 -6.03 -1.15 -11.98
C LEU A 135 -7.40 -1.83 -12.02
N ALA A 136 -7.94 -1.98 -13.22
CA ALA A 136 -9.31 -2.45 -13.43
C ALA A 136 -9.54 -3.94 -13.14
N GLU A 137 -8.48 -4.74 -12.98
CA GLU A 137 -8.59 -6.17 -12.77
C GLU A 137 -8.34 -6.59 -11.31
N SER A 138 -9.34 -7.22 -10.70
CA SER A 138 -9.21 -7.86 -9.38
C SER A 138 -8.76 -9.32 -9.54
N TRP A 139 -7.56 -9.63 -9.07
CA TRP A 139 -7.03 -10.99 -8.98
C TRP A 139 -7.43 -11.70 -7.67
N ARG A 140 -8.23 -11.05 -6.85
CA ARG A 140 -8.64 -11.54 -5.53
C ARG A 140 -10.08 -12.03 -5.51
N MET A 141 -11.01 -11.30 -6.11
CA MET A 141 -12.44 -11.50 -5.94
C MET A 141 -13.05 -12.30 -7.09
N HIS A 142 -13.99 -13.19 -6.74
CA HIS A 142 -14.85 -13.86 -7.70
C HIS A 142 -15.77 -12.84 -8.42
N PRO A 143 -16.18 -13.06 -9.69
CA PRO A 143 -17.06 -12.13 -10.42
C PRO A 143 -18.34 -11.75 -9.69
N ASP A 144 -18.99 -12.70 -8.99
CA ASP A 144 -20.22 -12.44 -8.24
C ASP A 144 -20.00 -11.49 -7.04
N VAL A 145 -18.76 -11.40 -6.52
CA VAL A 145 -18.37 -10.44 -5.49
C VAL A 145 -17.90 -9.14 -6.11
N THR A 146 -17.14 -9.24 -7.20
CA THR A 146 -16.58 -8.05 -7.87
C THR A 146 -17.66 -7.15 -8.43
N ARG A 147 -18.68 -7.71 -9.08
CA ARG A 147 -19.75 -6.93 -9.72
C ARG A 147 -20.43 -5.94 -8.77
N PRO A 148 -21.04 -6.35 -7.65
CA PRO A 148 -21.69 -5.40 -6.74
C PRO A 148 -20.69 -4.41 -6.12
N VAL A 149 -19.46 -4.82 -5.82
CA VAL A 149 -18.42 -3.92 -5.32
C VAL A 149 -18.04 -2.89 -6.38
N SER A 150 -17.92 -3.32 -7.63
CA SER A 150 -17.60 -2.44 -8.77
C SER A 150 -18.69 -1.38 -8.99
N GLU A 151 -19.95 -1.79 -8.98
CA GLU A 151 -21.09 -0.88 -9.13
C GLU A 151 -21.19 0.13 -7.99
N LEU A 152 -20.92 -0.32 -6.75
CA LEU A 152 -21.06 0.54 -5.56
C LEU A 152 -19.90 1.52 -5.37
N ALA A 153 -18.69 1.12 -5.72
CA ALA A 153 -17.48 1.86 -5.34
C ALA A 153 -16.58 2.29 -6.51
N TYR A 154 -16.77 1.72 -7.71
CA TYR A 154 -15.85 1.94 -8.83
C TYR A 154 -16.57 2.19 -10.16
N GLU A 155 -17.81 2.68 -10.13
CA GLU A 155 -18.59 3.05 -11.34
C GLU A 155 -18.70 1.91 -12.38
N GLY A 156 -18.64 0.64 -11.94
CA GLY A 156 -18.64 -0.53 -12.82
C GLY A 156 -17.30 -0.83 -13.51
N ALA A 157 -16.25 -0.06 -13.24
CA ALA A 157 -14.96 -0.18 -13.94
C ALA A 157 -14.07 -1.33 -13.44
N LEU A 158 -14.35 -1.91 -12.26
CA LEU A 158 -13.57 -3.01 -11.71
C LEU A 158 -14.10 -4.37 -12.20
N HIS A 159 -13.23 -5.23 -12.70
CA HIS A 159 -13.56 -6.57 -13.21
C HIS A 159 -12.80 -7.64 -12.44
N SER A 160 -13.30 -8.87 -12.47
CA SER A 160 -12.57 -10.02 -11.95
C SER A 160 -11.69 -10.61 -13.05
N ALA A 161 -10.42 -10.90 -12.74
CA ALA A 161 -9.56 -11.69 -13.61
C ALA A 161 -10.06 -13.15 -13.70
N GLU A 162 -9.59 -13.89 -14.70
CA GLU A 162 -10.04 -15.28 -14.92
C GLU A 162 -9.75 -16.23 -13.75
N PRO A 163 -8.55 -16.28 -13.13
CA PRO A 163 -8.26 -17.23 -12.05
C PRO A 163 -9.20 -17.14 -10.84
N PRO A 164 -9.60 -15.96 -10.33
CA PRO A 164 -10.61 -15.86 -9.28
C PRO A 164 -11.99 -16.38 -9.65
N SER A 165 -12.38 -16.34 -10.92
CA SER A 165 -13.69 -16.84 -11.39
C SER A 165 -13.86 -18.35 -11.21
N GLN A 166 -12.76 -19.08 -11.05
CA GLN A 166 -12.74 -20.52 -10.81
C GLN A 166 -12.87 -20.90 -9.34
N ARG A 167 -12.87 -19.92 -8.42
CA ARG A 167 -13.01 -20.16 -7.00
C ARG A 167 -14.48 -20.45 -6.66
N MET A 168 -14.72 -21.58 -6.04
CA MET A 168 -16.06 -22.02 -5.67
C MET A 168 -16.11 -22.47 -4.22
N LEU A 169 -17.25 -22.21 -3.56
CA LEU A 169 -17.59 -22.85 -2.29
C LEU A 169 -18.27 -24.17 -2.60
N THR A 170 -17.68 -25.27 -2.16
CA THR A 170 -18.15 -26.63 -2.49
C THR A 170 -19.39 -27.06 -1.74
N CYS A 171 -19.79 -26.33 -0.70
CA CYS A 171 -20.93 -26.68 0.17
C CYS A 171 -22.17 -25.79 -0.03
N VAL A 172 -22.15 -24.86 -0.97
CA VAL A 172 -23.27 -23.96 -1.27
C VAL A 172 -23.55 -23.92 -2.77
N ALA A 173 -24.76 -23.56 -3.16
CA ALA A 173 -25.12 -23.33 -4.54
C ALA A 173 -24.26 -22.19 -5.13
N PRO A 174 -23.92 -22.24 -6.44
CA PRO A 174 -23.18 -21.16 -7.09
C PRO A 174 -23.90 -19.81 -7.01
N GLY A 175 -23.14 -18.73 -6.91
CA GLY A 175 -23.62 -17.36 -6.90
C GLY A 175 -23.61 -16.68 -5.53
N LEU A 176 -24.02 -15.43 -5.52
CA LEU A 176 -24.24 -14.67 -4.28
C LEU A 176 -25.61 -14.97 -3.72
N HIS A 177 -25.66 -15.43 -2.48
CA HIS A 177 -26.88 -15.67 -1.75
C HIS A 177 -27.00 -14.69 -0.58
N PRO A 178 -28.12 -13.96 -0.45
CA PRO A 178 -28.36 -13.15 0.74
C PRO A 178 -28.50 -14.08 1.96
N VAL A 179 -27.69 -13.85 2.97
CA VAL A 179 -27.78 -14.51 4.25
C VAL A 179 -28.45 -13.54 5.21
N PRO A 180 -29.65 -13.84 5.71
CA PRO A 180 -30.28 -13.00 6.73
C PRO A 180 -29.44 -13.06 8.01
N ILE A 181 -29.00 -11.89 8.47
CA ILE A 181 -28.28 -11.75 9.73
C ILE A 181 -29.26 -11.16 10.74
N ASP A 182 -29.56 -11.92 11.79
CA ASP A 182 -30.36 -11.42 12.91
C ASP A 182 -29.48 -10.59 13.85
N HIS A 183 -29.75 -9.31 13.91
CA HIS A 183 -29.05 -8.36 14.78
C HIS A 183 -29.77 -8.12 16.12
N SER A 184 -30.83 -8.84 16.43
CA SER A 184 -31.65 -8.62 17.61
C SER A 184 -30.94 -8.80 18.96
N GLY A 185 -29.72 -9.33 18.98
CA GLY A 185 -28.89 -9.52 20.16
C GLY A 185 -27.73 -8.50 20.35
N ASN A 186 -27.51 -7.59 19.40
CA ASN A 186 -26.33 -6.70 19.41
C ASN A 186 -26.65 -5.24 19.74
N ALA A 187 -27.81 -4.96 20.30
CA ALA A 187 -28.15 -3.62 20.79
C ALA A 187 -27.61 -3.45 22.20
N THR A 188 -26.33 -3.04 22.34
CA THR A 188 -25.78 -2.43 23.56
C THR A 188 -24.97 -1.22 23.19
#